data_0fef3338646b00b0155f6f2ac474c07f
#
_entry.id   0fef3338646b00b0155f6f2ac474c07f
#
_cell.length_a   1.000
_cell.length_b   1.000
_cell.length_c   1.000
_cell.angle_alpha   90.00
_cell.angle_beta   90.00
_cell.angle_gamma   90.00
#
_symmetry.space_group_name_H-M   'P 1'
#
loop_
_entity.id
_entity.type
_entity.pdbx_description
1 polymer ?
#
loop_
_entity_poly.entity_id
_entity_poly.type
_entity_poly.pdbx_seq_one_letter_code
_entity_poly.pdbx_strand_id
1 'polypeptide(L)'
;QRTYRPKQRKQLNSVLIYPRNMNSKLGAWTKPYKLIKNLIEWFQPSSVLDPFMGSGVVIDVCKDLNIDATGIEINKEYFDYVKDRLDTNKSQQELFAPTYQLNIV
;
A
#
# COMPACT_ATOMS: atom_id res chain seq x y z
N GLN A 1 6.10 24.10 2.81
CA GLN A 1 6.57 23.03 1.91
C GLN A 1 7.62 22.19 2.66
N ARG A 2 7.28 20.97 3.02
CA ARG A 2 8.29 20.01 3.47
C ARG A 2 9.07 19.56 2.25
N THR A 3 10.29 20.08 2.09
CA THR A 3 11.23 19.53 1.12
C THR A 3 11.56 18.10 1.51
N TYR A 4 11.27 17.17 0.63
CA TYR A 4 11.68 15.79 0.76
C TYR A 4 13.21 15.72 0.91
N ARG A 5 13.72 15.29 2.07
CA ARG A 5 15.12 14.97 2.29
C ARG A 5 15.24 13.48 2.58
N PRO A 6 15.69 12.67 1.64
CA PRO A 6 15.95 11.26 1.90
C PRO A 6 17.02 11.13 2.96
N LYS A 7 16.70 10.45 4.08
CA LYS A 7 17.74 10.00 5.02
C LYS A 7 18.63 9.02 4.28
N GLN A 8 19.94 9.16 4.46
CA GLN A 8 21.05 8.41 3.84
C GLN A 8 20.64 7.34 2.82
N ARG A 9 20.85 7.63 1.57
CA ARG A 9 20.51 6.77 0.44
C ARG A 9 21.42 5.52 0.44
N LYS A 10 20.90 4.37 0.82
CA LYS A 10 21.35 3.15 0.13
C LYS A 10 20.94 3.32 -1.33
N GLN A 11 21.92 3.25 -2.22
CA GLN A 11 21.66 3.35 -3.66
C GLN A 11 20.65 2.28 -4.05
N LEU A 12 19.49 2.68 -4.56
CA LEU A 12 18.56 1.74 -5.16
C LEU A 12 19.18 1.24 -6.45
N ASN A 13 19.26 -0.09 -6.58
CA ASN A 13 19.62 -0.69 -7.86
C ASN A 13 18.53 -0.35 -8.90
N SER A 14 18.94 -0.10 -10.13
CA SER A 14 18.02 0.14 -11.24
C SER A 14 17.14 -1.08 -11.58
N VAL A 15 17.51 -2.26 -11.09
CA VAL A 15 16.75 -3.51 -11.21
C VAL A 15 16.48 -4.07 -9.81
N LEU A 16 15.20 -4.28 -9.50
CA LEU A 16 14.74 -4.89 -8.27
C LEU A 16 14.11 -6.25 -8.58
N ILE A 17 14.59 -7.31 -7.94
CA ILE A 17 14.11 -8.67 -8.17
C ILE A 17 13.42 -9.16 -6.89
N TYR A 18 12.13 -9.48 -7.02
CA TYR A 18 11.30 -10.01 -5.94
C TYR A 18 10.51 -11.23 -6.41
N PRO A 19 10.37 -12.26 -5.58
CA PRO A 19 9.54 -13.41 -5.92
C PRO A 19 8.08 -12.98 -6.08
N ARG A 20 7.42 -13.60 -7.07
CA ARG A 20 6.00 -13.39 -7.32
C ARG A 20 5.16 -14.04 -6.21
N ASN A 21 4.13 -13.35 -5.73
CA ASN A 21 3.18 -13.96 -4.81
C ASN A 21 2.18 -14.83 -5.60
N MET A 22 2.40 -16.14 -5.58
CA MET A 22 1.56 -17.12 -6.30
C MET A 22 0.28 -17.52 -5.53
N ASN A 23 0.16 -17.15 -4.25
CA ASN A 23 -0.92 -17.58 -3.36
C ASN A 23 -2.01 -16.52 -3.13
N SER A 24 -2.06 -15.50 -3.96
CA SER A 24 -3.11 -14.49 -3.86
C SER A 24 -4.46 -15.06 -4.31
N LYS A 25 -5.49 -14.95 -3.47
CA LYS A 25 -6.87 -15.30 -3.81
C LYS A 25 -7.41 -14.51 -5.01
N LEU A 26 -6.83 -13.37 -5.32
CA LEU A 26 -7.20 -12.46 -6.40
C LEU A 26 -6.31 -12.58 -7.65
N GLY A 27 -5.50 -13.65 -7.74
CA GLY A 27 -4.80 -14.03 -8.95
C GLY A 27 -3.38 -13.48 -9.10
N ALA A 28 -2.82 -13.70 -10.30
CA ALA A 28 -1.41 -13.59 -10.63
C ALA A 28 -0.86 -12.15 -10.69
N TRP A 29 -1.71 -11.14 -10.58
CA TRP A 29 -1.36 -9.73 -10.76
C TRP A 29 -1.07 -8.96 -9.46
N THR A 30 -1.08 -9.66 -8.33
CA THR A 30 -0.76 -9.04 -7.03
C THR A 30 0.72 -8.69 -6.98
N LYS A 31 1.01 -7.42 -6.74
CA LYS A 31 2.39 -6.93 -6.57
C LYS A 31 3.04 -7.55 -5.34
N PRO A 32 4.36 -7.86 -5.37
CA PRO A 32 5.06 -8.35 -4.18
C PRO A 32 5.05 -7.32 -3.05
N TYR A 33 4.55 -7.71 -1.87
CA TYR A 33 4.48 -6.86 -0.68
C TYR A 33 5.85 -6.24 -0.32
N LYS A 34 6.91 -7.07 -0.30
CA LYS A 34 8.27 -6.62 0.04
C LYS A 34 8.82 -5.57 -0.91
N LEU A 35 8.50 -5.67 -2.20
CA LEU A 35 8.90 -4.66 -3.20
C LEU A 35 8.27 -3.31 -2.86
N ILE A 36 6.96 -3.28 -2.66
CA ILE A 36 6.25 -2.04 -2.34
C ILE A 36 6.72 -1.48 -1.01
N LYS A 37 6.88 -2.31 0.01
CA LYS A 37 7.40 -1.89 1.31
C LYS A 37 8.77 -1.23 1.19
N ASN A 38 9.72 -1.85 0.49
CA ASN A 38 11.05 -1.28 0.31
C ASN A 38 11.04 0.05 -0.44
N LEU A 39 10.19 0.19 -1.46
CA LEU A 39 10.04 1.44 -2.19
C LEU A 39 9.47 2.55 -1.29
N ILE A 40 8.42 2.27 -0.52
CA ILE A 40 7.80 3.26 0.37
C ILE A 40 8.75 3.64 1.51
N GLU A 41 9.45 2.68 2.11
CA GLU A 41 10.47 2.96 3.12
C GLU A 41 11.63 3.81 2.57
N TRP A 42 11.99 3.59 1.32
CA TRP A 42 13.05 4.34 0.67
C TRP A 42 12.63 5.77 0.34
N PHE A 43 11.43 5.98 -0.20
CA PHE A 43 10.90 7.31 -0.54
C PHE A 43 10.43 8.09 0.69
N GLN A 44 9.99 7.42 1.75
CA GLN A 44 9.45 8.00 2.98
C GLN A 44 8.36 9.07 2.72
N PRO A 45 7.32 8.75 1.96
CA PRO A 45 6.24 9.70 1.68
C PRO A 45 5.43 9.99 2.94
N SER A 46 4.82 11.17 3.00
CA SER A 46 3.84 11.51 4.04
C SER A 46 2.45 10.91 3.75
N SER A 47 2.15 10.70 2.49
CA SER A 47 0.92 10.05 2.01
C SER A 47 1.16 9.37 0.68
N VAL A 48 0.32 8.38 0.36
CA VAL A 48 0.41 7.60 -0.89
C VAL A 48 -0.96 7.58 -1.57
N LEU A 49 -0.96 7.80 -2.87
CA LEU A 49 -2.11 7.57 -3.73
C LEU A 49 -1.82 6.39 -4.66
N ASP A 50 -2.68 5.38 -4.63
CA ASP A 50 -2.69 4.29 -5.61
C ASP A 50 -3.98 4.34 -6.44
N PRO A 51 -3.94 4.90 -7.65
CA PRO A 51 -5.12 5.03 -8.51
C PRO A 51 -5.57 3.72 -9.14
N PHE A 52 -4.82 2.64 -8.98
CA PHE A 52 -5.09 1.29 -9.50
C PHE A 52 -4.79 0.24 -8.43
N MET A 53 -5.47 0.36 -7.27
CA MET A 53 -5.04 -0.38 -6.08
C MET A 53 -5.20 -1.91 -6.19
N GLY A 54 -6.10 -2.41 -7.04
CA GLY A 54 -6.32 -3.84 -7.22
C GLY A 54 -6.59 -4.56 -5.90
N SER A 55 -5.75 -5.54 -5.57
CA SER A 55 -5.83 -6.30 -4.31
C SER A 55 -5.42 -5.51 -3.05
N GLY A 56 -4.96 -4.26 -3.21
CA GLY A 56 -4.69 -3.35 -2.10
C GLY A 56 -3.34 -3.52 -1.42
N VAL A 57 -2.34 -4.09 -2.09
CA VAL A 57 -1.00 -4.30 -1.50
C VAL A 57 -0.36 -2.98 -1.05
N VAL A 58 -0.49 -1.91 -1.83
CA VAL A 58 0.04 -0.59 -1.46
C VAL A 58 -0.65 -0.07 -0.20
N ILE A 59 -1.95 -0.25 -0.09
CA ILE A 59 -2.72 0.15 1.10
C ILE A 59 -2.29 -0.64 2.33
N ASP A 60 -2.08 -1.95 2.20
CA ASP A 60 -1.59 -2.79 3.31
C ASP A 60 -0.22 -2.34 3.80
N VAL A 61 0.70 -2.07 2.88
CA VAL A 61 2.04 -1.58 3.23
C VAL A 61 1.98 -0.24 3.95
N CYS A 62 1.17 0.70 3.46
CA CYS A 62 1.00 2.00 4.10
C CYS A 62 0.41 1.86 5.51
N LYS A 63 -0.55 0.96 5.69
CA LYS A 63 -1.11 0.64 7.00
C LYS A 63 -0.04 0.14 7.95
N ASP A 64 0.79 -0.82 7.53
CA ASP A 64 1.84 -1.39 8.36
C ASP A 64 2.95 -0.38 8.69
N LEU A 65 3.18 0.60 7.83
CA LEU A 65 4.17 1.67 8.02
C LEU A 65 3.59 2.96 8.64
N ASN A 66 2.30 2.95 9.02
CA ASN A 66 1.59 4.13 9.56
C ASN A 66 1.66 5.36 8.63
N ILE A 67 1.40 5.15 7.35
CA ILE A 67 1.37 6.18 6.31
C ILE A 67 -0.05 6.33 5.81
N ASP A 68 -0.52 7.57 5.67
CA ASP A 68 -1.83 7.84 5.08
C ASP A 68 -1.88 7.37 3.63
N ALA A 69 -2.98 6.72 3.24
CA ALA A 69 -3.13 6.18 1.91
C ALA A 69 -4.54 6.38 1.35
N THR A 70 -4.59 6.60 0.04
CA THR A 70 -5.83 6.62 -0.74
C THR A 70 -5.71 5.60 -1.86
N GLY A 71 -6.65 4.67 -1.93
CA GLY A 71 -6.76 3.68 -3.00
C GLY A 71 -7.99 3.95 -3.87
N ILE A 72 -7.83 3.80 -5.17
CA ILE A 72 -8.90 3.89 -6.16
C ILE A 72 -8.95 2.57 -6.92
N GLU A 73 -10.14 2.00 -7.06
CA GLU A 73 -10.38 0.75 -7.79
C GLU A 73 -11.71 0.80 -8.51
N ILE A 74 -11.69 0.48 -9.79
CA ILE A 74 -12.89 0.42 -10.63
C ILE A 74 -13.65 -0.91 -10.49
N ASN A 75 -12.92 -2.00 -10.19
CA ASN A 75 -13.52 -3.32 -10.01
C ASN A 75 -14.11 -3.43 -8.60
N LYS A 76 -15.44 -3.55 -8.54
CA LYS A 76 -16.16 -3.62 -7.26
C LYS A 76 -15.75 -4.81 -6.40
N GLU A 77 -15.45 -5.96 -7.00
CA GLU A 77 -15.03 -7.16 -6.25
C GLU A 77 -13.70 -6.92 -5.52
N TYR A 78 -12.72 -6.32 -6.19
CA TYR A 78 -11.45 -5.94 -5.56
C TYR A 78 -11.64 -4.86 -4.50
N PHE A 79 -12.46 -3.86 -4.79
CA PHE A 79 -12.76 -2.80 -3.83
C PHE A 79 -13.38 -3.35 -2.56
N ASP A 80 -14.41 -4.19 -2.67
CA ASP A 80 -15.09 -4.81 -1.53
C ASP A 80 -14.12 -5.70 -0.73
N TYR A 81 -13.29 -6.48 -1.43
CA TYR A 81 -12.27 -7.32 -0.78
C TYR A 81 -11.29 -6.50 0.08
N VAL A 82 -10.80 -5.38 -0.43
CA VAL A 82 -9.89 -4.50 0.30
C VAL A 82 -10.61 -3.82 1.45
N LYS A 83 -11.80 -3.31 1.22
CA LYS A 83 -12.63 -2.66 2.24
C LYS A 83 -12.94 -3.59 3.40
N ASP A 84 -13.41 -4.79 3.14
CA ASP A 84 -13.74 -5.77 4.19
C ASP A 84 -12.50 -6.13 5.02
N ARG A 85 -11.35 -6.30 4.38
CA ARG A 85 -10.09 -6.58 5.06
C ARG A 85 -9.65 -5.43 5.97
N LEU A 86 -9.83 -4.19 5.55
CA LEU A 86 -9.52 -3.01 6.36
C LEU A 86 -10.50 -2.85 7.51
N ASP A 87 -11.79 -3.08 7.28
CA ASP A 87 -12.84 -2.96 8.29
C ASP A 87 -12.72 -4.02 9.41
N THR A 88 -12.34 -5.24 9.06
CA THR A 88 -12.10 -6.31 10.04
C THR A 88 -10.98 -5.95 11.04
N ASN A 89 -10.05 -5.10 10.64
CA ASN A 89 -8.95 -4.66 11.48
C ASN A 89 -9.26 -3.36 12.28
N LYS A 90 -10.42 -2.72 12.06
CA LYS A 90 -10.80 -1.48 12.76
C LYS A 90 -11.03 -1.64 14.26
N SER A 91 -11.41 -2.83 14.72
CA SER A 91 -11.62 -3.12 16.14
C SER A 91 -10.34 -3.05 16.99
N GLN A 92 -9.19 -2.94 16.37
CA GLN A 92 -7.87 -2.84 17.02
C GLN A 92 -7.16 -1.50 16.77
N GLN A 93 -7.83 -0.53 16.14
CA GLN A 93 -7.21 0.75 15.83
C GLN A 93 -7.14 1.65 17.05
N GLU A 94 -5.93 2.06 17.41
CA GLU A 94 -5.66 3.11 18.37
C GLU A 94 -6.18 4.47 17.84
N LEU A 95 -6.48 5.40 18.79
CA LEU A 95 -7.01 6.75 18.57
C LEU A 95 -6.20 7.64 17.56
N PHE A 96 -5.04 7.19 17.09
CA PHE A 96 -4.12 7.91 16.21
C PHE A 96 -3.71 7.10 14.97
N ALA A 97 -4.54 6.15 14.54
CA ALA A 97 -4.27 5.38 13.33
C ALA A 97 -4.28 6.27 12.07
N PRO A 98 -3.42 5.96 11.08
CA PRO A 98 -3.43 6.65 9.78
C PRO A 98 -4.80 6.55 9.11
N THR A 99 -5.13 7.55 8.32
CA THR A 99 -6.39 7.57 7.55
C THR A 99 -6.20 6.81 6.24
N TYR A 100 -7.10 5.86 5.98
CA TYR A 100 -7.20 5.18 4.69
C TYR A 100 -8.48 5.59 4.00
N GLN A 101 -8.36 5.98 2.75
CA GLN A 101 -9.50 6.33 1.92
C GLN A 101 -9.53 5.43 0.69
N LEU A 102 -10.67 4.77 0.48
CA LEU A 102 -10.92 3.92 -0.68
C LEU A 102 -12.04 4.52 -1.51
N ASN A 103 -11.83 4.60 -2.83
CA ASN A 103 -12.80 5.13 -3.76
C ASN A 103 -13.05 4.15 -4.92
N ILE A 104 -14.31 3.94 -5.25
CA ILE A 104 -14.73 3.32 -6.52
C ILE A 104 -14.91 4.45 -7.53
N VAL A 105 -14.33 4.26 -8.66
CA VAL A 105 -14.46 5.20 -9.77
C VAL A 105 -15.54 4.74 -10.75
#